data_1433a0fd67b13b80a08fd3dc850353c7
#
_entry.id   1433a0fd67b13b80a08fd3dc850353c7
#
_cell.length_a   1.000
_cell.length_b   1.000
_cell.length_c   1.000
_cell.angle_alpha   90.00
_cell.angle_beta   90.00
_cell.angle_gamma   90.00
#
_symmetry.space_group_name_H-M   'P 1'
#
loop_
_entity.id
_entity.type
_entity.pdbx_description
1 polymer ?
#
loop_
_entity_poly.entity_id
_entity_poly.type
_entity_poly.pdbx_seq_one_letter_code
_entity_poly.pdbx_strand_id
1 'polypeptide(L)'
;MIALVIRGGVSVVLVVATLYALRHYWFTLNRLFGSQLHPYVDIDTADWPKVTVLIPAHNEELVIAQLLNALLKVNYPVDRLLILPINDRSEDRTGEIINDFARRFPNRIRPFHRQSGEGGKAAALRDAMELIDDEIVLVFDADYIPGRGLIKQLVAPFFDPGVGAVMGRVVPWNVGRNCLTRLLDLERAGGYQVDQQARMNMRLIPLFGGTAGGLRKSALDAVGGWNPTTLTEDTDVTFRLVLAGWEVVYQNRSECYEEVPENWYSRIRQIQRWATGHNQALARYSFPLMKHPNSSFAQRIDGLFLLAVYAMPVLILAGWLLALLSFYIDGESLSGIISMLGISAYTSVGNFAPFFEIAAAMHLDRTRGKMLLIPLNIFGFLVSLMAVTQATVSQILFPFWRGSFIWHKTERSANRAA
;
A
#
# COMPACT_ATOMS: atom_id res chain seq x y z
N MET A 1 -23.49 19.89 30.44
CA MET A 1 -23.74 18.88 29.40
C MET A 1 -22.72 19.02 28.23
N ILE A 2 -22.58 20.18 27.58
CA ILE A 2 -21.66 20.39 26.46
C ILE A 2 -20.21 20.09 26.85
N ALA A 3 -19.71 20.64 27.98
CA ALA A 3 -18.35 20.39 28.46
C ALA A 3 -18.06 18.89 28.68
N LEU A 4 -19.02 18.13 29.22
CA LEU A 4 -18.89 16.69 29.42
C LEU A 4 -18.75 15.92 28.09
N VAL A 5 -19.52 16.30 27.07
CA VAL A 5 -19.46 15.69 25.74
C VAL A 5 -18.11 15.98 25.09
N ILE A 6 -17.61 17.21 25.18
CA ILE A 6 -16.31 17.62 24.63
C ILE A 6 -15.17 16.84 25.30
N ARG A 7 -15.16 16.79 26.64
CA ARG A 7 -14.15 16.02 27.40
C ARG A 7 -14.18 14.53 27.06
N GLY A 8 -15.40 13.95 26.93
CA GLY A 8 -15.58 12.58 26.47
C GLY A 8 -14.99 12.37 25.10
N GLY A 9 -15.22 13.29 24.15
CA GLY A 9 -14.62 13.27 22.82
C GLY A 9 -13.09 13.30 22.85
N VAL A 10 -12.50 14.23 23.62
CA VAL A 10 -11.03 14.30 23.81
C VAL A 10 -10.48 13.00 24.37
N SER A 11 -11.14 12.40 25.38
CA SER A 11 -10.70 11.15 25.98
C SER A 11 -10.72 10.00 24.97
N VAL A 12 -11.75 9.90 24.14
CA VAL A 12 -11.83 8.88 23.07
C VAL A 12 -10.69 9.05 22.08
N VAL A 13 -10.43 10.29 21.62
CA VAL A 13 -9.32 10.55 20.71
C VAL A 13 -7.99 10.15 21.33
N LEU A 14 -7.73 10.53 22.58
CA LEU A 14 -6.50 10.18 23.29
C LEU A 14 -6.32 8.67 23.42
N VAL A 15 -7.35 7.94 23.78
CA VAL A 15 -7.28 6.47 23.90
C VAL A 15 -6.96 5.82 22.56
N VAL A 16 -7.71 6.16 21.50
CA VAL A 16 -7.48 5.57 20.17
C VAL A 16 -6.09 5.90 19.64
N ALA A 17 -5.68 7.15 19.78
CA ALA A 17 -4.38 7.61 19.32
C ALA A 17 -3.23 6.97 20.11
N THR A 18 -3.39 6.78 21.44
CA THR A 18 -2.40 6.08 22.26
C THR A 18 -2.27 4.62 21.85
N LEU A 19 -3.38 3.91 21.63
CA LEU A 19 -3.36 2.51 21.17
C LEU A 19 -2.66 2.39 19.81
N TYR A 20 -2.92 3.34 18.90
CA TYR A 20 -2.27 3.38 17.59
C TYR A 20 -0.75 3.62 17.70
N ALA A 21 -0.31 4.54 18.57
CA ALA A 21 1.12 4.78 18.81
C ALA A 21 1.80 3.56 19.46
N LEU A 22 1.18 2.95 20.47
CA LEU A 22 1.71 1.74 21.14
C LEU A 22 1.85 0.57 20.14
N ARG A 23 0.92 0.44 19.18
CA ARG A 23 1.00 -0.52 18.10
C ARG A 23 2.27 -0.33 17.26
N HIS A 24 2.60 0.90 16.83
CA HIS A 24 3.81 1.19 16.06
C HIS A 24 5.08 0.88 16.85
N TYR A 25 5.15 1.22 18.14
CA TYR A 25 6.27 0.83 18.99
C TYR A 25 6.39 -0.69 19.10
N TRP A 26 5.27 -1.38 19.30
CA TRP A 26 5.25 -2.84 19.37
C TRP A 26 5.73 -3.50 18.06
N PHE A 27 5.30 -3.01 16.92
CA PHE A 27 5.73 -3.49 15.61
C PHE A 27 7.23 -3.28 15.42
N THR A 28 7.73 -2.11 15.78
CA THR A 28 9.15 -1.79 15.67
C THR A 28 9.99 -2.69 16.58
N LEU A 29 9.58 -2.89 17.83
CA LEU A 29 10.28 -3.79 18.77
C LEU A 29 10.21 -5.25 18.29
N ASN A 30 9.08 -5.71 17.80
CA ASN A 30 8.95 -7.04 17.20
C ASN A 30 9.90 -7.20 16.02
N ARG A 31 9.99 -6.20 15.15
CA ARG A 31 10.89 -6.24 13.99
C ARG A 31 12.36 -6.24 14.36
N LEU A 32 12.76 -5.53 15.43
CA LEU A 32 14.14 -5.44 15.88
C LEU A 32 14.59 -6.66 16.72
N PHE A 33 13.71 -7.18 17.56
CA PHE A 33 14.08 -8.15 18.60
C PHE A 33 13.26 -9.45 18.57
N GLY A 34 12.15 -9.48 17.83
CA GLY A 34 11.30 -10.67 17.71
C GLY A 34 11.82 -11.68 16.68
N SER A 35 11.25 -12.87 16.70
CA SER A 35 11.51 -13.91 15.71
C SER A 35 10.98 -13.46 14.35
N GLN A 36 11.83 -13.54 13.32
CA GLN A 36 11.47 -13.13 11.98
C GLN A 36 10.86 -14.31 11.24
N LEU A 37 9.60 -14.18 10.87
CA LEU A 37 8.90 -15.18 10.08
C LEU A 37 9.24 -14.96 8.59
N HIS A 38 10.03 -15.87 8.05
CA HIS A 38 10.32 -15.98 6.63
C HIS A 38 9.93 -17.39 6.18
N PRO A 39 8.63 -17.65 5.95
CA PRO A 39 8.20 -18.92 5.42
C PRO A 39 8.89 -19.11 4.05
N TYR A 40 9.17 -20.27 3.62
CA TYR A 40 9.67 -20.55 2.25
C TYR A 40 11.13 -20.11 1.97
N VAL A 41 12.06 -20.64 2.73
CA VAL A 41 13.49 -20.22 2.67
C VAL A 41 14.28 -20.92 1.56
N ASP A 42 14.03 -22.19 1.29
CA ASP A 42 14.82 -23.04 0.38
C ASP A 42 13.92 -23.79 -0.60
N ILE A 43 13.72 -23.21 -1.79
CA ILE A 43 12.90 -23.81 -2.83
C ILE A 43 13.68 -23.92 -4.15
N ASP A 44 15.00 -24.04 -4.10
CA ASP A 44 15.83 -24.10 -5.32
C ASP A 44 15.58 -25.35 -6.18
N THR A 45 15.04 -26.41 -5.58
CA THR A 45 14.72 -27.68 -6.25
C THR A 45 13.25 -27.84 -6.63
N ALA A 46 12.41 -26.83 -6.38
CA ALA A 46 10.97 -26.94 -6.63
C ALA A 46 10.65 -26.99 -8.13
N ASP A 47 9.63 -27.75 -8.47
CA ASP A 47 8.98 -27.66 -9.78
C ASP A 47 8.10 -26.40 -9.82
N TRP A 48 8.66 -25.32 -10.34
CA TRP A 48 8.03 -24.00 -10.35
C TRP A 48 6.76 -24.03 -11.22
N PRO A 49 5.62 -23.50 -10.73
CA PRO A 49 4.38 -23.45 -11.49
C PRO A 49 4.47 -22.49 -12.68
N LYS A 50 3.54 -22.59 -13.60
CA LYS A 50 3.32 -21.56 -14.63
C LYS A 50 2.74 -20.31 -13.99
N VAL A 51 3.21 -19.16 -14.46
CA VAL A 51 2.87 -17.85 -13.91
C VAL A 51 2.66 -16.85 -15.03
N THR A 52 1.57 -16.10 -14.95
CA THR A 52 1.33 -14.94 -15.83
C THR A 52 1.57 -13.64 -15.08
N VAL A 53 2.40 -12.76 -15.66
CA VAL A 53 2.66 -11.40 -15.16
C VAL A 53 1.78 -10.42 -15.91
N LEU A 54 0.86 -9.76 -15.21
CA LEU A 54 0.00 -8.71 -15.72
C LEU A 54 0.63 -7.33 -15.53
N ILE A 55 0.64 -6.53 -16.58
CA ILE A 55 1.18 -5.16 -16.58
C ILE A 55 0.12 -4.22 -17.15
N PRO A 56 -0.77 -3.64 -16.32
CA PRO A 56 -1.69 -2.62 -16.80
C PRO A 56 -0.92 -1.34 -17.16
N ALA A 57 -1.10 -0.86 -18.38
CA ALA A 57 -0.42 0.31 -18.92
C ALA A 57 -1.39 1.25 -19.64
N HIS A 58 -1.35 2.54 -19.29
CA HIS A 58 -2.05 3.61 -19.99
C HIS A 58 -1.13 4.81 -20.11
N ASN A 59 -0.69 5.11 -21.33
CA ASN A 59 0.27 6.18 -21.64
C ASN A 59 1.59 6.06 -20.84
N GLU A 60 2.24 4.89 -20.89
CA GLU A 60 3.46 4.55 -20.16
C GLU A 60 4.68 4.35 -21.08
N GLU A 61 4.75 5.07 -22.22
CA GLU A 61 5.84 4.96 -23.21
C GLU A 61 7.24 5.15 -22.61
N LEU A 62 7.36 5.97 -21.54
CA LEU A 62 8.64 6.29 -20.91
C LEU A 62 9.22 5.16 -20.07
N VAL A 63 8.39 4.25 -19.55
CA VAL A 63 8.79 3.27 -18.53
C VAL A 63 8.57 1.82 -18.92
N ILE A 64 7.56 1.53 -19.75
CA ILE A 64 7.13 0.15 -20.07
C ILE A 64 8.27 -0.72 -20.64
N ALA A 65 9.14 -0.16 -21.47
CA ALA A 65 10.28 -0.89 -22.05
C ALA A 65 11.27 -1.36 -20.98
N GLN A 66 11.48 -0.55 -19.93
CA GLN A 66 12.37 -0.89 -18.83
C GLN A 66 11.85 -2.07 -18.02
N LEU A 67 10.56 -2.07 -17.68
CA LEU A 67 9.91 -3.19 -16.99
C LEU A 67 9.95 -4.48 -17.83
N LEU A 68 9.59 -4.41 -19.12
CA LEU A 68 9.64 -5.60 -20.00
C LEU A 68 11.05 -6.19 -20.09
N ASN A 69 12.08 -5.36 -20.23
CA ASN A 69 13.48 -5.79 -20.22
C ASN A 69 13.89 -6.41 -18.87
N ALA A 70 13.42 -5.88 -17.75
CA ALA A 70 13.70 -6.41 -16.42
C ALA A 70 13.06 -7.80 -16.25
N LEU A 71 11.79 -7.97 -16.63
CA LEU A 71 11.06 -9.24 -16.56
C LEU A 71 11.66 -10.33 -17.48
N LEU A 72 12.23 -9.96 -18.62
CA LEU A 72 12.92 -10.91 -19.48
C LEU A 72 14.22 -11.46 -18.87
N LYS A 73 14.76 -10.77 -17.84
CA LYS A 73 16.04 -11.11 -17.16
C LYS A 73 15.86 -11.73 -15.77
N VAL A 74 14.63 -11.92 -15.29
CA VAL A 74 14.37 -12.50 -13.96
C VAL A 74 14.80 -13.98 -13.91
N ASN A 75 15.17 -14.42 -12.72
CA ASN A 75 15.51 -15.82 -12.46
C ASN A 75 14.23 -16.65 -12.24
N TYR A 76 13.59 -17.05 -13.34
CA TYR A 76 12.45 -17.95 -13.35
C TYR A 76 12.51 -18.83 -14.61
N PRO A 77 12.00 -20.09 -14.60
CA PRO A 77 11.99 -20.92 -15.80
C PRO A 77 11.31 -20.23 -16.98
N VAL A 78 12.02 -20.16 -18.10
CA VAL A 78 11.62 -19.34 -19.26
C VAL A 78 10.30 -19.80 -19.88
N ASP A 79 10.07 -21.11 -19.88
CA ASP A 79 8.87 -21.78 -20.39
C ASP A 79 7.68 -21.74 -19.44
N ARG A 80 7.88 -21.19 -18.22
CA ARG A 80 6.88 -21.11 -17.18
C ARG A 80 6.51 -19.68 -16.79
N LEU A 81 7.02 -18.68 -17.50
CA LEU A 81 6.74 -17.26 -17.24
C LEU A 81 6.18 -16.61 -18.51
N LEU A 82 4.89 -16.27 -18.47
CA LEU A 82 4.23 -15.47 -19.50
C LEU A 82 4.13 -14.01 -19.01
N ILE A 83 4.47 -13.06 -19.86
CA ILE A 83 4.33 -11.62 -19.62
C ILE A 83 3.15 -11.12 -20.47
N LEU A 84 2.14 -10.56 -19.84
CA LEU A 84 0.93 -10.07 -20.47
C LEU A 84 0.77 -8.56 -20.21
N PRO A 85 1.41 -7.71 -21.03
CA PRO A 85 1.18 -6.27 -20.96
C PRO A 85 -0.21 -5.94 -21.50
N ILE A 86 -0.95 -5.11 -20.72
CA ILE A 86 -2.32 -4.70 -21.00
C ILE A 86 -2.27 -3.23 -21.42
N ASN A 87 -2.42 -2.96 -22.69
CA ASN A 87 -2.51 -1.59 -23.20
C ASN A 87 -3.96 -1.10 -23.05
N ASP A 88 -4.24 -0.30 -22.01
CA ASP A 88 -5.57 0.25 -21.78
C ASP A 88 -5.77 1.57 -22.53
N ARG A 89 -5.98 1.49 -23.86
CA ARG A 89 -6.32 2.64 -24.71
C ARG A 89 -5.29 3.77 -24.62
N SER A 90 -4.00 3.42 -24.67
CA SER A 90 -2.94 4.44 -24.72
C SER A 90 -2.97 5.20 -26.05
N GLU A 91 -2.72 6.50 -25.96
CA GLU A 91 -2.65 7.44 -27.11
C GLU A 91 -1.21 7.75 -27.51
N ASP A 92 -0.23 7.39 -26.65
CA ASP A 92 1.21 7.52 -26.86
C ASP A 92 1.81 6.25 -27.50
N ARG A 93 3.13 6.15 -27.54
CA ARG A 93 3.83 5.00 -28.14
C ARG A 93 3.83 3.71 -27.31
N THR A 94 3.09 3.66 -26.18
CA THR A 94 3.01 2.47 -25.30
C THR A 94 2.65 1.22 -26.08
N GLY A 95 1.59 1.29 -26.91
CA GLY A 95 1.12 0.15 -27.71
C GLY A 95 2.14 -0.30 -28.75
N GLU A 96 2.86 0.62 -29.40
CA GLU A 96 3.93 0.31 -30.35
C GLU A 96 5.09 -0.42 -29.68
N ILE A 97 5.53 0.07 -28.51
CA ILE A 97 6.63 -0.53 -27.72
C ILE A 97 6.24 -1.96 -27.30
N ILE A 98 5.04 -2.15 -26.77
CA ILE A 98 4.54 -3.47 -26.37
C ILE A 98 4.56 -4.44 -27.56
N ASN A 99 4.07 -4.01 -28.71
CA ASN A 99 4.03 -4.82 -29.93
C ASN A 99 5.43 -5.18 -30.46
N ASP A 100 6.40 -4.26 -30.33
CA ASP A 100 7.78 -4.52 -30.72
C ASP A 100 8.40 -5.63 -29.83
N PHE A 101 8.21 -5.55 -28.52
CA PHE A 101 8.66 -6.59 -27.60
C PHE A 101 7.97 -7.93 -27.86
N ALA A 102 6.66 -7.95 -28.16
CA ALA A 102 5.94 -9.18 -28.47
C ALA A 102 6.45 -9.84 -29.75
N ARG A 103 6.77 -9.08 -30.81
CA ARG A 103 7.39 -9.60 -32.03
C ARG A 103 8.77 -10.20 -31.78
N ARG A 104 9.58 -9.61 -30.90
CA ARG A 104 10.93 -10.09 -30.56
C ARG A 104 10.91 -11.29 -29.62
N PHE A 105 9.89 -11.42 -28.78
CA PHE A 105 9.77 -12.48 -27.78
C PHE A 105 8.39 -13.15 -27.79
N PRO A 106 7.94 -13.75 -28.93
CA PRO A 106 6.55 -14.20 -29.12
C PRO A 106 6.13 -15.32 -28.16
N ASN A 107 7.08 -16.12 -27.67
CA ASN A 107 6.81 -17.20 -26.70
C ASN A 107 6.77 -16.73 -25.24
N ARG A 108 7.12 -15.46 -24.97
CA ARG A 108 7.21 -14.93 -23.61
C ARG A 108 6.32 -13.73 -23.35
N ILE A 109 5.95 -12.97 -24.40
CA ILE A 109 5.16 -11.73 -24.30
C ILE A 109 3.93 -11.88 -25.17
N ARG A 110 2.76 -11.84 -24.53
CA ARG A 110 1.46 -11.87 -25.17
C ARG A 110 0.71 -10.57 -24.85
N PRO A 111 0.64 -9.61 -25.77
CA PRO A 111 -0.02 -8.33 -25.52
C PRO A 111 -1.54 -8.46 -25.50
N PHE A 112 -2.19 -7.68 -24.65
CA PHE A 112 -3.64 -7.46 -24.65
C PHE A 112 -3.94 -5.98 -24.86
N HIS A 113 -4.61 -5.64 -25.96
CA HIS A 113 -5.00 -4.27 -26.28
C HIS A 113 -6.50 -4.09 -26.04
N ARG A 114 -6.85 -3.36 -24.98
CA ARG A 114 -8.25 -3.00 -24.70
C ARG A 114 -8.69 -1.86 -25.59
N GLN A 115 -9.82 -2.04 -26.27
CA GLN A 115 -10.39 -1.02 -27.17
C GLN A 115 -11.55 -0.25 -26.53
N SER A 116 -12.24 -0.86 -25.56
CA SER A 116 -13.44 -0.33 -24.94
C SER A 116 -13.57 -0.79 -23.48
N GLY A 117 -14.65 -0.40 -22.81
CA GLY A 117 -14.97 -0.79 -21.45
C GLY A 117 -14.61 0.30 -20.41
N GLU A 118 -14.83 -0.01 -19.14
CA GLU A 118 -14.49 0.87 -18.01
C GLU A 118 -13.00 1.16 -17.98
N GLY A 119 -12.63 2.41 -17.69
CA GLY A 119 -11.24 2.80 -17.52
C GLY A 119 -10.67 2.41 -16.16
N GLY A 120 -9.33 2.36 -16.08
CA GLY A 120 -8.62 2.16 -14.85
C GLY A 120 -8.04 0.76 -14.66
N LYS A 121 -7.09 0.68 -13.74
CA LYS A 121 -6.26 -0.50 -13.47
C LYS A 121 -7.09 -1.74 -13.14
N ALA A 122 -8.04 -1.63 -12.22
CA ALA A 122 -8.87 -2.76 -11.80
C ALA A 122 -9.71 -3.34 -12.95
N ALA A 123 -10.27 -2.47 -13.81
CA ALA A 123 -11.02 -2.91 -14.98
C ALA A 123 -10.11 -3.59 -16.01
N ALA A 124 -8.91 -3.03 -16.25
CA ALA A 124 -7.93 -3.62 -17.15
C ALA A 124 -7.47 -5.00 -16.68
N LEU A 125 -7.20 -5.15 -15.37
CA LEU A 125 -6.84 -6.42 -14.76
C LEU A 125 -8.00 -7.43 -14.83
N ARG A 126 -9.24 -7.02 -14.52
CA ARG A 126 -10.43 -7.88 -14.62
C ARG A 126 -10.57 -8.47 -16.02
N ASP A 127 -10.53 -7.63 -17.03
CA ASP A 127 -10.72 -8.06 -18.42
C ASP A 127 -9.57 -8.98 -18.89
N ALA A 128 -8.34 -8.76 -18.40
CA ALA A 128 -7.20 -9.62 -18.71
C ALA A 128 -7.30 -11.01 -18.06
N MET A 129 -7.97 -11.14 -16.91
CA MET A 129 -8.13 -12.44 -16.22
C MET A 129 -8.88 -13.48 -17.05
N GLU A 130 -9.72 -13.05 -17.99
CA GLU A 130 -10.43 -13.96 -18.92
C GLU A 130 -9.49 -14.66 -19.92
N LEU A 131 -8.28 -14.13 -20.11
CA LEU A 131 -7.28 -14.66 -21.04
C LEU A 131 -6.25 -15.58 -20.37
N ILE A 132 -6.40 -15.85 -19.06
CA ILE A 132 -5.39 -16.52 -18.24
C ILE A 132 -5.93 -17.83 -17.71
N ASP A 133 -5.17 -18.90 -17.99
CA ASP A 133 -5.43 -20.24 -17.46
C ASP A 133 -4.48 -20.58 -16.28
N ASP A 134 -3.39 -19.83 -16.10
CA ASP A 134 -2.41 -20.09 -15.05
C ASP A 134 -3.01 -19.82 -13.66
N GLU A 135 -2.66 -20.68 -12.69
CA GLU A 135 -3.16 -20.58 -11.32
C GLU A 135 -2.62 -19.37 -10.56
N ILE A 136 -1.40 -18.93 -10.88
CA ILE A 136 -0.72 -17.84 -10.21
C ILE A 136 -0.58 -16.65 -11.16
N VAL A 137 -1.03 -15.51 -10.72
CA VAL A 137 -0.98 -14.25 -11.46
C VAL A 137 -0.19 -13.23 -10.65
N LEU A 138 0.81 -12.63 -11.27
CA LEU A 138 1.58 -11.53 -10.68
C LEU A 138 1.16 -10.21 -11.31
N VAL A 139 1.19 -9.13 -10.54
CA VAL A 139 0.84 -7.79 -11.01
C VAL A 139 2.03 -6.85 -10.79
N PHE A 140 2.41 -6.13 -11.83
CA PHE A 140 3.39 -5.05 -11.78
C PHE A 140 2.85 -3.81 -12.48
N ASP A 141 2.91 -2.65 -11.83
CA ASP A 141 2.68 -1.38 -12.50
C ASP A 141 3.82 -1.10 -13.49
N ALA A 142 3.54 -0.36 -14.55
CA ALA A 142 4.45 -0.17 -15.68
C ALA A 142 5.78 0.50 -15.32
N ASP A 143 5.84 1.25 -14.21
CA ASP A 143 7.00 1.96 -13.68
C ASP A 143 7.82 1.17 -12.65
N TYR A 144 7.47 -0.10 -12.42
CA TYR A 144 8.15 -0.97 -11.47
C TYR A 144 9.27 -1.78 -12.13
N ILE A 145 10.35 -2.00 -11.39
CA ILE A 145 11.50 -2.78 -11.88
C ILE A 145 11.75 -3.93 -10.88
N PRO A 146 11.38 -5.17 -11.22
CA PRO A 146 11.61 -6.31 -10.35
C PRO A 146 13.10 -6.64 -10.25
N GLY A 147 13.58 -6.91 -9.03
CA GLY A 147 14.87 -7.56 -8.82
C GLY A 147 14.88 -8.97 -9.41
N ARG A 148 16.06 -9.47 -9.79
CA ARG A 148 16.19 -10.76 -10.51
C ARG A 148 15.56 -11.95 -9.78
N GLY A 149 15.60 -11.97 -8.44
CA GLY A 149 15.06 -13.06 -7.62
C GLY A 149 13.62 -12.89 -7.20
N LEU A 150 12.99 -11.74 -7.50
CA LEU A 150 11.69 -11.36 -6.94
C LEU A 150 10.58 -12.34 -7.30
N ILE A 151 10.51 -12.79 -8.57
CA ILE A 151 9.44 -13.67 -9.04
C ILE A 151 9.39 -14.97 -8.23
N LYS A 152 10.54 -15.63 -8.00
CA LYS A 152 10.61 -16.84 -7.16
C LYS A 152 10.13 -16.56 -5.73
N GLN A 153 10.50 -15.42 -5.16
CA GLN A 153 10.08 -15.03 -3.80
C GLN A 153 8.58 -14.76 -3.71
N LEU A 154 7.97 -14.20 -4.76
CA LEU A 154 6.53 -13.98 -4.81
C LEU A 154 5.74 -15.27 -5.04
N VAL A 155 6.30 -16.21 -5.78
CA VAL A 155 5.63 -17.48 -6.12
C VAL A 155 5.75 -18.52 -5.01
N ALA A 156 6.88 -18.53 -4.29
CA ALA A 156 7.15 -19.52 -3.26
C ALA A 156 6.02 -19.73 -2.23
N PRO A 157 5.38 -18.69 -1.69
CA PRO A 157 4.28 -18.88 -0.75
C PRO A 157 3.07 -19.63 -1.31
N PHE A 158 2.85 -19.60 -2.62
CA PHE A 158 1.72 -20.29 -3.26
C PHE A 158 1.86 -21.81 -3.32
N PHE A 159 2.99 -22.38 -2.91
CA PHE A 159 3.07 -23.82 -2.65
C PHE A 159 2.18 -24.23 -1.45
N ASP A 160 1.84 -23.30 -0.57
CA ASP A 160 0.77 -23.47 0.41
C ASP A 160 -0.58 -23.18 -0.26
N PRO A 161 -1.51 -24.17 -0.33
CA PRO A 161 -2.81 -23.98 -0.97
C PRO A 161 -3.71 -22.97 -0.25
N GLY A 162 -3.45 -22.65 1.03
CA GLY A 162 -4.18 -21.62 1.80
C GLY A 162 -3.81 -20.18 1.45
N VAL A 163 -2.70 -19.97 0.73
CA VAL A 163 -2.25 -18.63 0.37
C VAL A 163 -3.00 -18.12 -0.86
N GLY A 164 -3.74 -17.01 -0.66
CA GLY A 164 -4.50 -16.33 -1.71
C GLY A 164 -3.79 -15.14 -2.34
N ALA A 165 -2.92 -14.43 -1.58
CA ALA A 165 -2.16 -13.30 -2.09
C ALA A 165 -0.77 -13.20 -1.46
N VAL A 166 0.18 -12.63 -2.21
CA VAL A 166 1.55 -12.39 -1.77
C VAL A 166 1.96 -10.98 -2.17
N MET A 167 2.60 -10.26 -1.25
CA MET A 167 3.18 -8.93 -1.50
C MET A 167 4.69 -8.96 -1.31
N GLY A 168 5.44 -8.36 -2.24
CA GLY A 168 6.88 -8.15 -2.13
C GLY A 168 7.24 -6.79 -1.53
N ARG A 169 8.52 -6.61 -1.24
CA ARG A 169 9.06 -5.33 -0.77
C ARG A 169 9.22 -4.35 -1.94
N VAL A 170 8.77 -3.12 -1.73
CA VAL A 170 8.92 -2.03 -2.70
C VAL A 170 9.90 -0.98 -2.17
N VAL A 171 10.81 -0.52 -3.04
CA VAL A 171 11.87 0.45 -2.71
C VAL A 171 11.93 1.52 -3.80
N PRO A 172 11.95 2.81 -3.46
CA PRO A 172 12.14 3.86 -4.45
C PRO A 172 13.51 3.81 -5.12
N TRP A 173 13.56 3.92 -6.46
CA TRP A 173 14.85 3.99 -7.19
C TRP A 173 15.30 5.44 -7.45
N ASN A 174 14.38 6.40 -7.55
CA ASN A 174 14.69 7.80 -7.85
C ASN A 174 15.01 8.67 -6.61
N VAL A 175 15.49 8.05 -5.52
CA VAL A 175 15.76 8.68 -4.19
C VAL A 175 16.68 9.90 -4.29
N GLY A 176 17.62 9.90 -5.22
CA GLY A 176 18.61 10.97 -5.37
C GLY A 176 18.09 12.28 -6.01
N ARG A 177 16.86 12.30 -6.53
CA ARG A 177 16.35 13.42 -7.33
C ARG A 177 16.16 14.71 -6.53
N ASN A 178 15.53 14.65 -5.37
CA ASN A 178 15.30 15.82 -4.52
C ASN A 178 15.01 15.43 -3.05
N CYS A 179 14.67 16.43 -2.22
CA CYS A 179 14.36 16.19 -0.81
C CYS A 179 13.10 15.34 -0.63
N LEU A 180 12.04 15.57 -1.41
CA LEU A 180 10.79 14.82 -1.31
C LEU A 180 11.01 13.33 -1.58
N THR A 181 11.74 12.97 -2.65
CA THR A 181 12.02 11.56 -2.98
C THR A 181 12.81 10.85 -1.88
N ARG A 182 13.70 11.58 -1.17
CA ARG A 182 14.42 11.04 0.00
C ARG A 182 13.50 10.82 1.19
N LEU A 183 12.54 11.72 1.44
CA LEU A 183 11.56 11.57 2.51
C LEU A 183 10.61 10.40 2.22
N LEU A 184 10.20 10.22 0.96
CA LEU A 184 9.37 9.09 0.55
C LEU A 184 10.10 7.74 0.66
N ASP A 185 11.41 7.71 0.43
CA ASP A 185 12.23 6.52 0.69
C ASP A 185 12.22 6.12 2.17
N LEU A 186 12.31 7.09 3.08
CA LEU A 186 12.20 6.83 4.52
C LEU A 186 10.80 6.30 4.91
N GLU A 187 9.76 6.89 4.37
CA GLU A 187 8.37 6.46 4.58
C GLU A 187 8.15 5.03 4.09
N ARG A 188 8.64 4.71 2.88
CA ARG A 188 8.57 3.36 2.30
C ARG A 188 9.33 2.34 3.13
N ALA A 189 10.52 2.70 3.59
CA ALA A 189 11.31 1.81 4.43
C ALA A 189 10.59 1.45 5.74
N GLY A 190 9.98 2.42 6.43
CA GLY A 190 9.15 2.15 7.62
C GLY A 190 8.03 1.16 7.30
N GLY A 191 7.21 1.47 6.31
CA GLY A 191 6.05 0.65 5.94
C GLY A 191 6.40 -0.78 5.53
N TYR A 192 7.42 -0.96 4.68
CA TYR A 192 7.76 -2.30 4.18
C TYR A 192 8.70 -3.06 5.11
N GLN A 193 9.76 -2.42 5.62
CA GLN A 193 10.77 -3.11 6.42
C GLN A 193 10.28 -3.40 7.83
N VAL A 194 9.40 -2.56 8.38
CA VAL A 194 8.91 -2.70 9.75
C VAL A 194 7.45 -3.11 9.78
N ASP A 195 6.50 -2.27 9.31
CA ASP A 195 5.07 -2.51 9.51
C ASP A 195 4.59 -3.81 8.84
N GLN A 196 4.86 -4.01 7.55
CA GLN A 196 4.45 -5.23 6.83
C GLN A 196 5.14 -6.49 7.38
N GLN A 197 6.44 -6.41 7.70
CA GLN A 197 7.16 -7.56 8.26
C GLN A 197 6.69 -7.89 9.67
N ALA A 198 6.40 -6.90 10.51
CA ALA A 198 5.86 -7.13 11.85
C ALA A 198 4.48 -7.79 11.78
N ARG A 199 3.62 -7.40 10.84
CA ARG A 199 2.35 -8.09 10.58
C ARG A 199 2.56 -9.55 10.24
N MET A 200 3.53 -9.84 9.36
CA MET A 200 3.88 -11.21 9.01
C MET A 200 4.38 -12.00 10.22
N ASN A 201 5.31 -11.43 11.00
CA ASN A 201 5.86 -12.07 12.20
C ASN A 201 4.78 -12.42 13.23
N MET A 202 3.80 -11.56 13.41
CA MET A 202 2.72 -11.71 14.39
C MET A 202 1.46 -12.39 13.83
N ARG A 203 1.52 -12.90 12.61
CA ARG A 203 0.38 -13.54 11.91
C ARG A 203 -0.86 -12.64 11.87
N LEU A 204 -0.64 -11.34 11.67
CA LEU A 204 -1.68 -10.35 11.40
C LEU A 204 -2.00 -10.32 9.91
N ILE A 205 -2.70 -9.29 9.45
CA ILE A 205 -3.10 -9.14 8.05
C ILE A 205 -2.08 -8.24 7.32
N PRO A 206 -1.12 -8.78 6.53
CA PRO A 206 -0.35 -7.96 5.60
C PRO A 206 -1.26 -7.39 4.51
N LEU A 207 -0.94 -6.20 4.02
CA LEU A 207 -1.69 -5.59 2.94
C LEU A 207 -1.07 -5.98 1.59
N PHE A 208 -1.87 -6.54 0.68
CA PHE A 208 -1.51 -6.65 -0.72
C PHE A 208 -1.55 -5.24 -1.35
N GLY A 209 -0.46 -4.77 -1.92
CA GLY A 209 -0.33 -3.39 -2.39
C GLY A 209 -0.67 -3.19 -3.88
N GLY A 210 -1.32 -4.14 -4.52
CA GLY A 210 -1.79 -4.03 -5.91
C GLY A 210 -0.71 -4.13 -6.98
N THR A 211 0.57 -4.17 -6.61
CA THR A 211 1.73 -4.26 -7.51
C THR A 211 2.88 -4.96 -6.79
N ALA A 212 3.91 -5.39 -7.53
CA ALA A 212 5.01 -6.19 -6.97
C ALA A 212 4.51 -7.34 -6.08
N GLY A 213 3.46 -8.00 -6.51
CA GLY A 213 2.78 -9.04 -5.75
C GLY A 213 2.05 -10.03 -6.64
N GLY A 214 1.45 -11.04 -6.03
CA GLY A 214 0.75 -12.11 -6.73
C GLY A 214 -0.55 -12.50 -6.09
N LEU A 215 -1.39 -13.18 -6.86
CA LEU A 215 -2.68 -13.69 -6.45
C LEU A 215 -2.85 -15.11 -6.98
N ARG A 216 -3.46 -15.97 -6.19
CA ARG A 216 -4.00 -17.25 -6.67
C ARG A 216 -5.29 -16.97 -7.42
N LYS A 217 -5.36 -17.41 -8.69
CA LYS A 217 -6.53 -17.17 -9.54
C LYS A 217 -7.82 -17.69 -8.92
N SER A 218 -7.80 -18.93 -8.41
CA SER A 218 -8.97 -19.53 -7.77
C SER A 218 -9.44 -18.76 -6.52
N ALA A 219 -8.51 -18.17 -5.74
CA ALA A 219 -8.84 -17.32 -4.60
C ALA A 219 -9.48 -15.99 -5.05
N LEU A 220 -8.91 -15.36 -6.08
CA LEU A 220 -9.45 -14.12 -6.65
C LEU A 220 -10.84 -14.35 -7.25
N ASP A 221 -11.03 -15.43 -8.01
CA ASP A 221 -12.32 -15.80 -8.60
C ASP A 221 -13.39 -16.07 -7.53
N ALA A 222 -13.00 -16.78 -6.45
CA ALA A 222 -13.90 -17.08 -5.33
C ALA A 222 -14.43 -15.83 -4.61
N VAL A 223 -13.69 -14.70 -4.66
CA VAL A 223 -14.12 -13.43 -4.06
C VAL A 223 -14.70 -12.44 -5.08
N GLY A 224 -14.96 -12.88 -6.32
CA GLY A 224 -15.61 -12.08 -7.36
C GLY A 224 -14.66 -11.22 -8.20
N GLY A 225 -13.36 -11.55 -8.25
CA GLY A 225 -12.39 -10.90 -9.13
C GLY A 225 -12.00 -9.49 -8.70
N TRP A 226 -11.47 -8.72 -9.63
CA TRP A 226 -11.11 -7.31 -9.43
C TRP A 226 -12.36 -6.42 -9.42
N ASN A 227 -12.42 -5.49 -8.47
CA ASN A 227 -13.55 -4.57 -8.33
C ASN A 227 -13.20 -3.17 -8.91
N PRO A 228 -13.69 -2.80 -10.09
CA PRO A 228 -13.37 -1.52 -10.72
C PRO A 228 -14.06 -0.32 -10.06
N THR A 229 -15.00 -0.53 -9.14
CA THR A 229 -15.74 0.56 -8.47
C THR A 229 -15.01 1.11 -7.25
N THR A 230 -13.86 0.55 -6.87
CA THR A 230 -13.04 1.01 -5.74
C THR A 230 -11.79 1.73 -6.23
N LEU A 231 -11.33 2.72 -5.45
CA LEU A 231 -10.10 3.46 -5.75
C LEU A 231 -8.82 2.79 -5.24
N THR A 232 -8.97 1.83 -4.34
CA THR A 232 -7.90 0.98 -3.80
C THR A 232 -8.30 -0.46 -3.96
N GLU A 233 -8.15 -0.96 -5.19
CA GLU A 233 -8.50 -2.34 -5.58
C GLU A 233 -7.71 -3.38 -4.80
N ASP A 234 -6.53 -3.00 -4.35
CA ASP A 234 -5.60 -3.78 -3.53
C ASP A 234 -6.11 -4.00 -2.10
N THR A 235 -6.53 -2.92 -1.45
CA THR A 235 -7.14 -3.00 -0.11
C THR A 235 -8.46 -3.76 -0.16
N ASP A 236 -9.28 -3.51 -1.17
CA ASP A 236 -10.56 -4.21 -1.39
C ASP A 236 -10.34 -5.72 -1.55
N VAL A 237 -9.42 -6.14 -2.42
CA VAL A 237 -9.14 -7.56 -2.63
C VAL A 237 -8.51 -8.22 -1.40
N THR A 238 -7.62 -7.51 -0.67
CA THR A 238 -7.02 -8.00 0.56
C THR A 238 -8.08 -8.42 1.58
N PHE A 239 -9.02 -7.52 1.88
CA PHE A 239 -10.05 -7.81 2.89
C PHE A 239 -11.09 -8.81 2.40
N ARG A 240 -11.42 -8.86 1.12
CA ARG A 240 -12.28 -9.93 0.56
C ARG A 240 -11.62 -11.31 0.70
N LEU A 241 -10.34 -11.43 0.40
CA LEU A 241 -9.58 -12.68 0.55
C LEU A 241 -9.53 -13.13 2.01
N VAL A 242 -9.18 -12.24 2.93
CA VAL A 242 -9.14 -12.54 4.38
C VAL A 242 -10.50 -12.97 4.89
N LEU A 243 -11.58 -12.29 4.52
CA LEU A 243 -12.95 -12.63 4.90
C LEU A 243 -13.44 -13.94 4.25
N ALA A 244 -12.83 -14.38 3.17
CA ALA A 244 -13.07 -15.69 2.57
C ALA A 244 -12.18 -16.80 3.15
N GLY A 245 -11.31 -16.49 4.11
CA GLY A 245 -10.43 -17.44 4.80
C GLY A 245 -9.07 -17.67 4.12
N TRP A 246 -8.71 -16.87 3.10
CA TRP A 246 -7.41 -16.95 2.44
C TRP A 246 -6.34 -16.19 3.23
N GLU A 247 -5.12 -16.72 3.21
CA GLU A 247 -3.97 -16.05 3.80
C GLU A 247 -3.36 -15.05 2.82
N VAL A 248 -2.93 -13.90 3.35
CA VAL A 248 -2.11 -12.91 2.64
C VAL A 248 -0.71 -12.94 3.24
N VAL A 249 0.31 -13.07 2.40
CA VAL A 249 1.71 -13.23 2.80
C VAL A 249 2.53 -12.03 2.37
N TYR A 250 3.44 -11.57 3.22
CA TYR A 250 4.45 -10.58 2.87
C TYR A 250 5.85 -11.18 2.78
N GLN A 251 6.58 -10.86 1.71
CA GLN A 251 7.94 -11.31 1.44
C GLN A 251 8.92 -10.14 1.42
N ASN A 252 9.84 -10.10 2.40
CA ASN A 252 10.83 -9.02 2.56
C ASN A 252 12.24 -9.43 2.09
N ARG A 253 12.37 -10.41 1.19
CA ARG A 253 13.67 -10.98 0.79
C ARG A 253 14.19 -10.47 -0.54
N SER A 254 13.33 -9.96 -1.39
CA SER A 254 13.69 -9.41 -2.68
C SER A 254 12.93 -8.13 -2.92
N GLU A 255 13.54 -7.22 -3.66
CA GLU A 255 13.03 -5.87 -3.85
C GLU A 255 12.45 -5.69 -5.23
N CYS A 256 11.40 -4.88 -5.30
CA CYS A 256 10.91 -4.26 -6.51
C CYS A 256 11.11 -2.75 -6.41
N TYR A 257 11.63 -2.13 -7.45
CA TYR A 257 11.94 -0.71 -7.44
C TYR A 257 10.82 0.09 -8.09
N GLU A 258 10.33 1.15 -7.39
CA GLU A 258 9.28 2.05 -7.88
C GLU A 258 9.81 3.46 -8.15
N GLU A 259 9.12 4.23 -8.99
CA GLU A 259 9.33 5.67 -9.13
C GLU A 259 8.37 6.42 -8.20
N VAL A 260 8.92 7.11 -7.17
CA VAL A 260 8.10 7.94 -6.29
C VAL A 260 7.91 9.34 -6.84
N PRO A 261 6.81 10.05 -6.49
CA PRO A 261 6.54 11.41 -6.93
C PRO A 261 7.69 12.38 -6.62
N GLU A 262 8.07 13.19 -7.60
CA GLU A 262 9.14 14.20 -7.46
C GLU A 262 8.63 15.58 -7.06
N ASN A 263 7.31 15.79 -7.04
CA ASN A 263 6.69 17.05 -6.64
C ASN A 263 5.53 16.84 -5.67
N TRP A 264 5.28 17.84 -4.81
CA TRP A 264 4.25 17.78 -3.78
C TRP A 264 2.83 17.71 -4.35
N TYR A 265 2.57 18.28 -5.51
CA TYR A 265 1.24 18.23 -6.13
C TYR A 265 0.84 16.79 -6.47
N SER A 266 1.72 16.06 -7.15
CA SER A 266 1.49 14.63 -7.45
C SER A 266 1.39 13.79 -6.17
N ARG A 267 2.22 14.09 -5.15
CA ARG A 267 2.15 13.41 -3.85
C ARG A 267 0.83 13.65 -3.13
N ILE A 268 0.34 14.88 -3.07
CA ILE A 268 -0.95 15.21 -2.44
C ILE A 268 -2.09 14.46 -3.13
N ARG A 269 -2.14 14.46 -4.46
CA ARG A 269 -3.17 13.72 -5.21
C ARG A 269 -3.11 12.22 -4.96
N GLN A 270 -1.91 11.66 -4.86
CA GLN A 270 -1.71 10.26 -4.52
C GLN A 270 -2.26 9.94 -3.12
N ILE A 271 -1.94 10.75 -2.11
CA ILE A 271 -2.45 10.59 -0.74
C ILE A 271 -3.97 10.73 -0.69
N GLN A 272 -4.54 11.72 -1.37
CA GLN A 272 -5.99 11.92 -1.43
C GLN A 272 -6.72 10.72 -2.03
N ARG A 273 -6.19 10.16 -3.12
CA ARG A 273 -6.73 8.94 -3.74
C ARG A 273 -6.68 7.76 -2.78
N TRP A 274 -5.55 7.54 -2.12
CA TRP A 274 -5.39 6.46 -1.13
C TRP A 274 -6.33 6.64 0.06
N ALA A 275 -6.42 7.84 0.62
CA ALA A 275 -7.32 8.15 1.73
C ALA A 275 -8.79 7.89 1.35
N THR A 276 -9.21 8.33 0.17
CA THR A 276 -10.56 8.11 -0.33
C THR A 276 -10.88 6.62 -0.46
N GLY A 277 -9.99 5.83 -1.04
CA GLY A 277 -10.17 4.40 -1.21
C GLY A 277 -10.16 3.63 0.12
N HIS A 278 -9.22 3.95 1.03
CA HIS A 278 -9.18 3.33 2.36
C HIS A 278 -10.42 3.67 3.20
N ASN A 279 -10.94 4.91 3.13
CA ASN A 279 -12.20 5.26 3.80
C ASN A 279 -13.39 4.46 3.26
N GLN A 280 -13.42 4.17 1.93
CA GLN A 280 -14.42 3.27 1.35
C GLN A 280 -14.26 1.84 1.88
N ALA A 281 -13.02 1.33 1.97
CA ALA A 281 -12.74 0.02 2.53
C ALA A 281 -13.07 -0.06 4.03
N LEU A 282 -12.75 0.98 4.82
CA LEU A 282 -13.12 1.08 6.23
C LEU A 282 -14.64 0.95 6.42
N ALA A 283 -15.42 1.71 5.66
CA ALA A 283 -16.88 1.66 5.74
C ALA A 283 -17.45 0.28 5.35
N ARG A 284 -16.81 -0.39 4.37
CA ARG A 284 -17.29 -1.67 3.84
C ARG A 284 -16.89 -2.87 4.70
N TYR A 285 -15.64 -2.89 5.21
CA TYR A 285 -15.05 -4.11 5.79
C TYR A 285 -14.88 -4.08 7.31
N SER A 286 -14.99 -2.93 8.00
CA SER A 286 -14.80 -2.87 9.46
C SER A 286 -15.77 -3.78 10.23
N PHE A 287 -17.05 -3.72 9.91
CA PHE A 287 -18.05 -4.54 10.60
C PHE A 287 -17.95 -6.04 10.25
N PRO A 288 -17.83 -6.46 8.97
CA PRO A 288 -17.56 -7.84 8.61
C PRO A 288 -16.33 -8.42 9.30
N LEU A 289 -15.22 -7.68 9.33
CA LEU A 289 -13.97 -8.09 9.96
C LEU A 289 -14.13 -8.31 11.46
N MET A 290 -14.80 -7.39 12.17
CA MET A 290 -15.02 -7.52 13.61
C MET A 290 -15.87 -8.72 13.98
N LYS A 291 -16.74 -9.17 13.09
CA LYS A 291 -17.59 -10.36 13.27
C LYS A 291 -17.04 -11.65 12.66
N HIS A 292 -15.89 -11.58 11.96
CA HIS A 292 -15.36 -12.72 11.22
C HIS A 292 -14.94 -13.86 12.18
N PRO A 293 -15.54 -15.06 12.09
CA PRO A 293 -15.34 -16.12 13.10
C PRO A 293 -13.90 -16.65 13.13
N ASN A 294 -13.25 -16.74 11.98
CA ASN A 294 -11.92 -17.35 11.84
C ASN A 294 -10.76 -16.39 12.08
N SER A 295 -11.02 -15.08 12.17
CA SER A 295 -9.97 -14.10 12.50
C SER A 295 -9.74 -14.05 14.01
N SER A 296 -8.48 -14.09 14.43
CA SER A 296 -8.11 -13.88 15.83
C SER A 296 -8.50 -12.47 16.29
N PHE A 297 -8.62 -12.28 17.61
CA PHE A 297 -8.88 -10.93 18.16
C PHE A 297 -7.82 -9.91 17.72
N ALA A 298 -6.54 -10.31 17.71
CA ALA A 298 -5.44 -9.45 17.26
C ALA A 298 -5.58 -9.06 15.78
N GLN A 299 -5.95 -9.98 14.89
CA GLN A 299 -6.20 -9.71 13.48
C GLN A 299 -7.37 -8.75 13.27
N ARG A 300 -8.45 -8.88 14.07
CA ARG A 300 -9.60 -7.97 13.98
C ARG A 300 -9.23 -6.55 14.38
N ILE A 301 -8.55 -6.39 15.53
CA ILE A 301 -8.15 -5.08 16.02
C ILE A 301 -7.10 -4.44 15.12
N ASP A 302 -6.04 -5.17 14.75
CA ASP A 302 -5.01 -4.62 13.86
C ASP A 302 -5.54 -4.35 12.45
N GLY A 303 -6.40 -5.23 11.92
CA GLY A 303 -7.06 -5.01 10.63
C GLY A 303 -7.98 -3.80 10.64
N LEU A 304 -8.66 -3.51 11.76
CA LEU A 304 -9.42 -2.27 11.92
C LEU A 304 -8.49 -1.04 11.90
N PHE A 305 -7.35 -1.07 12.60
CA PHE A 305 -6.34 0.00 12.54
C PHE A 305 -5.74 0.16 11.14
N LEU A 306 -5.53 -0.94 10.42
CA LEU A 306 -5.08 -0.90 9.04
C LEU A 306 -6.09 -0.21 8.12
N LEU A 307 -7.37 -0.55 8.22
CA LEU A 307 -8.45 0.11 7.48
C LEU A 307 -8.57 1.58 7.85
N ALA A 308 -8.39 1.92 9.14
CA ALA A 308 -8.55 3.28 9.67
C ALA A 308 -7.27 4.13 9.57
N VAL A 309 -6.21 3.68 8.88
CA VAL A 309 -4.93 4.41 8.82
C VAL A 309 -5.09 5.87 8.36
N TYR A 310 -5.95 6.11 7.39
CA TYR A 310 -6.26 7.45 6.90
C TYR A 310 -7.35 8.18 7.71
N ALA A 311 -8.01 7.54 8.65
CA ALA A 311 -8.88 8.21 9.60
C ALA A 311 -8.09 8.82 10.78
N MET A 312 -6.87 8.32 11.08
CA MET A 312 -6.05 8.82 12.19
C MET A 312 -5.70 10.31 12.08
N PRO A 313 -5.24 10.85 10.94
CA PRO A 313 -4.98 12.27 10.78
C PRO A 313 -6.22 13.15 11.11
N VAL A 314 -7.39 12.74 10.65
CA VAL A 314 -8.65 13.45 10.90
C VAL A 314 -9.01 13.41 12.38
N LEU A 315 -8.84 12.26 13.02
CA LEU A 315 -9.07 12.06 14.44
C LEU A 315 -8.16 12.95 15.29
N ILE A 316 -6.89 13.06 14.94
CA ILE A 316 -5.90 13.93 15.63
C ILE A 316 -6.32 15.40 15.50
N LEU A 317 -6.69 15.85 14.29
CA LEU A 317 -7.16 17.22 14.07
C LEU A 317 -8.43 17.52 14.87
N ALA A 318 -9.40 16.58 14.87
CA ALA A 318 -10.60 16.71 15.68
C ALA A 318 -10.27 16.78 17.18
N GLY A 319 -9.31 16.00 17.65
CA GLY A 319 -8.80 16.04 19.03
C GLY A 319 -8.23 17.42 19.41
N TRP A 320 -7.43 18.03 18.53
CA TRP A 320 -6.94 19.39 18.75
C TRP A 320 -8.06 20.42 18.83
N LEU A 321 -9.05 20.35 17.93
CA LEU A 321 -10.19 21.26 17.95
C LEU A 321 -11.05 21.09 19.21
N LEU A 322 -11.30 19.84 19.63
CA LEU A 322 -12.06 19.56 20.86
C LEU A 322 -11.29 20.00 22.11
N ALA A 323 -9.97 19.81 22.16
CA ALA A 323 -9.15 20.26 23.29
C ALA A 323 -9.12 21.79 23.40
N LEU A 324 -8.99 22.49 22.25
CA LEU A 324 -9.05 23.94 22.19
C LEU A 324 -10.43 24.48 22.67
N LEU A 325 -11.51 23.84 22.20
CA LEU A 325 -12.87 24.18 22.59
C LEU A 325 -13.10 23.91 24.08
N SER A 326 -12.58 22.79 24.61
CA SER A 326 -12.63 22.51 26.06
C SER A 326 -11.94 23.59 26.90
N PHE A 327 -10.76 24.05 26.46
CA PHE A 327 -10.03 25.13 27.14
C PHE A 327 -10.84 26.43 27.21
N TYR A 328 -11.47 26.83 26.09
CA TYR A 328 -12.27 28.06 26.08
C TYR A 328 -13.61 27.97 26.86
N ILE A 329 -14.24 26.80 26.88
CA ILE A 329 -15.52 26.61 27.59
C ILE A 329 -15.33 26.45 29.10
N ASP A 330 -14.27 25.72 29.49
CA ASP A 330 -13.98 25.44 30.88
C ASP A 330 -13.14 26.54 31.57
N GLY A 331 -12.73 27.56 30.82
CA GLY A 331 -11.82 28.58 31.26
C GLY A 331 -10.45 28.04 31.67
N GLU A 332 -9.78 28.72 32.57
CA GLU A 332 -8.48 28.25 33.15
C GLU A 332 -8.66 27.07 34.11
N SER A 333 -9.71 26.30 33.95
CA SER A 333 -9.95 25.13 34.79
C SER A 333 -8.86 24.05 34.57
N LEU A 334 -8.51 23.37 35.64
CA LEU A 334 -7.52 22.28 35.62
C LEU A 334 -7.84 21.23 34.55
N SER A 335 -9.10 20.96 34.27
CA SER A 335 -9.55 19.99 33.26
C SER A 335 -9.31 20.46 31.82
N GLY A 336 -9.46 21.74 31.50
CA GLY A 336 -9.12 22.31 30.19
C GLY A 336 -7.61 22.22 29.93
N ILE A 337 -6.80 22.56 30.93
CA ILE A 337 -5.34 22.45 30.88
C ILE A 337 -4.91 21.00 30.70
N ILE A 338 -5.49 20.05 31.44
CA ILE A 338 -5.18 18.61 31.28
C ILE A 338 -5.54 18.11 29.90
N SER A 339 -6.68 18.53 29.31
CA SER A 339 -7.06 18.16 27.95
C SER A 339 -6.04 18.64 26.91
N MET A 340 -5.61 19.91 27.01
CA MET A 340 -4.59 20.49 26.13
C MET A 340 -3.23 19.79 26.29
N LEU A 341 -2.80 19.55 27.54
CA LEU A 341 -1.55 18.84 27.82
C LEU A 341 -1.59 17.40 27.34
N GLY A 342 -2.73 16.71 27.49
CA GLY A 342 -2.89 15.34 27.01
C GLY A 342 -2.74 15.24 25.50
N ILE A 343 -3.43 16.09 24.73
CA ILE A 343 -3.29 16.13 23.26
C ILE A 343 -1.87 16.55 22.85
N SER A 344 -1.28 17.53 23.54
CA SER A 344 0.10 17.96 23.26
C SER A 344 1.12 16.87 23.55
N ALA A 345 0.97 16.18 24.67
CA ALA A 345 1.82 15.04 25.02
C ALA A 345 1.70 13.90 24.01
N TYR A 346 0.46 13.57 23.59
CA TYR A 346 0.24 12.60 22.54
C TYR A 346 0.88 13.04 21.22
N THR A 347 0.67 14.27 20.78
CA THR A 347 1.26 14.79 19.54
C THR A 347 2.80 14.75 19.59
N SER A 348 3.39 14.94 20.77
CA SER A 348 4.83 14.83 20.96
C SER A 348 5.32 13.38 20.97
N VAL A 349 4.76 12.52 21.83
CA VAL A 349 5.23 11.15 22.04
C VAL A 349 4.67 10.19 20.99
N GLY A 350 3.39 10.32 20.61
CA GLY A 350 2.77 9.49 19.61
C GLY A 350 3.34 9.70 18.21
N ASN A 351 3.70 10.95 17.86
CA ASN A 351 4.36 11.24 16.59
C ASN A 351 5.82 10.75 16.52
N PHE A 352 6.45 10.44 17.65
CA PHE A 352 7.76 9.77 17.63
C PHE A 352 7.67 8.31 17.20
N ALA A 353 6.51 7.64 17.29
CA ALA A 353 6.37 6.25 16.90
C ALA A 353 6.72 5.99 15.43
N PRO A 354 6.19 6.75 14.44
CA PRO A 354 6.62 6.64 13.04
C PRO A 354 8.10 6.98 12.83
N PHE A 355 8.65 7.95 13.55
CA PHE A 355 10.08 8.27 13.47
C PHE A 355 10.96 7.14 13.99
N PHE A 356 10.55 6.50 15.08
CA PHE A 356 11.23 5.34 15.64
C PHE A 356 11.18 4.16 14.66
N GLU A 357 10.03 3.93 14.02
CA GLU A 357 9.86 2.92 12.99
C GLU A 357 10.78 3.16 11.79
N ILE A 358 10.84 4.39 11.28
CA ILE A 358 11.73 4.79 10.19
C ILE A 358 13.20 4.60 10.60
N ALA A 359 13.58 5.00 11.82
CA ALA A 359 14.95 4.84 12.32
C ALA A 359 15.35 3.36 12.40
N ALA A 360 14.43 2.50 12.85
CA ALA A 360 14.63 1.06 12.88
C ALA A 360 14.81 0.48 11.45
N ALA A 361 13.98 0.91 10.50
CA ALA A 361 14.10 0.52 9.10
C ALA A 361 15.47 0.90 8.52
N MET A 362 15.93 2.14 8.75
CA MET A 362 17.26 2.60 8.30
C MET A 362 18.41 1.83 8.96
N HIS A 363 18.24 1.41 10.21
CA HIS A 363 19.21 0.55 10.87
C HIS A 363 19.28 -0.83 10.20
N LEU A 364 18.14 -1.43 9.92
CA LEU A 364 18.03 -2.75 9.28
C LEU A 364 18.57 -2.74 7.84
N ASP A 365 18.32 -1.67 7.10
CA ASP A 365 18.82 -1.48 5.72
C ASP A 365 20.28 -1.01 5.65
N ARG A 366 20.93 -0.82 6.81
CA ARG A 366 22.30 -0.31 6.92
C ARG A 366 22.52 1.07 6.28
N THR A 367 21.47 1.88 6.19
CA THR A 367 21.48 3.23 5.60
C THR A 367 21.45 4.33 6.66
N ARG A 368 22.20 4.16 7.75
CA ARG A 368 22.17 5.03 8.96
C ARG A 368 22.40 6.52 8.65
N GLY A 369 23.16 6.85 7.59
CA GLY A 369 23.37 8.24 7.19
C GLY A 369 22.08 8.98 6.82
N LYS A 370 21.04 8.27 6.37
CA LYS A 370 19.72 8.84 6.05
C LYS A 370 18.93 9.24 7.29
N MET A 371 19.29 8.77 8.50
CA MET A 371 18.61 9.12 9.76
C MET A 371 18.60 10.62 10.04
N LEU A 372 19.58 11.37 9.54
CA LEU A 372 19.63 12.82 9.66
C LEU A 372 18.45 13.54 8.99
N LEU A 373 17.78 12.87 8.05
CA LEU A 373 16.60 13.40 7.36
C LEU A 373 15.29 13.13 8.11
N ILE A 374 15.28 12.25 9.13
CA ILE A 374 14.06 11.88 9.87
C ILE A 374 13.29 13.09 10.40
N PRO A 375 13.92 14.12 11.02
CA PRO A 375 13.19 15.29 11.50
C PRO A 375 12.43 16.03 10.39
N LEU A 376 12.93 15.98 9.14
CA LEU A 376 12.26 16.63 8.00
C LEU A 376 10.96 15.93 7.58
N ASN A 377 10.75 14.67 7.99
CA ASN A 377 9.49 13.96 7.72
C ASN A 377 8.28 14.61 8.41
N ILE A 378 8.48 15.48 9.39
CA ILE A 378 7.38 16.25 9.99
C ILE A 378 6.62 17.06 8.93
N PHE A 379 7.32 17.62 7.93
CA PHE A 379 6.68 18.33 6.83
C PHE A 379 5.82 17.38 5.97
N GLY A 380 6.30 16.18 5.69
CA GLY A 380 5.53 15.14 5.00
C GLY A 380 4.26 14.74 5.77
N PHE A 381 4.36 14.61 7.09
CA PHE A 381 3.19 14.32 7.93
C PHE A 381 2.18 15.47 7.97
N LEU A 382 2.64 16.72 8.03
CA LEU A 382 1.74 17.88 7.97
C LEU A 382 1.01 17.97 6.64
N VAL A 383 1.71 17.76 5.52
CA VAL A 383 1.08 17.70 4.19
C VAL A 383 0.09 16.56 4.10
N SER A 384 0.45 15.38 4.62
CA SER A 384 -0.44 14.21 4.67
C SER A 384 -1.67 14.46 5.53
N LEU A 385 -1.51 15.10 6.70
CA LEU A 385 -2.62 15.51 7.58
C LEU A 385 -3.64 16.38 6.82
N MET A 386 -3.17 17.40 6.11
CA MET A 386 -4.04 18.30 5.34
C MET A 386 -4.70 17.58 4.16
N ALA A 387 -3.93 16.82 3.37
CA ALA A 387 -4.43 16.12 2.20
C ALA A 387 -5.50 15.07 2.54
N VAL A 388 -5.25 14.28 3.60
CA VAL A 388 -6.18 13.26 4.11
C VAL A 388 -7.45 13.90 4.66
N THR A 389 -7.30 14.97 5.47
CA THR A 389 -8.45 15.68 6.04
C THR A 389 -9.32 16.25 4.95
N GLN A 390 -8.73 16.89 3.94
CA GLN A 390 -9.46 17.43 2.79
C GLN A 390 -10.23 16.32 2.05
N ALA A 391 -9.59 15.19 1.76
CA ALA A 391 -10.23 14.06 1.09
C ALA A 391 -11.41 13.51 1.91
N THR A 392 -11.22 13.30 3.21
CA THR A 392 -12.26 12.76 4.11
C THR A 392 -13.43 13.71 4.29
N VAL A 393 -13.16 15.00 4.52
CA VAL A 393 -14.21 16.02 4.63
C VAL A 393 -15.01 16.13 3.33
N SER A 394 -14.33 16.09 2.18
CA SER A 394 -15.01 16.09 0.88
C SER A 394 -15.94 14.88 0.71
N GLN A 395 -15.52 13.70 1.16
CA GLN A 395 -16.36 12.49 1.11
C GLN A 395 -17.60 12.60 2.02
N ILE A 396 -17.47 13.22 3.19
CA ILE A 396 -18.57 13.38 4.14
C ILE A 396 -19.57 14.44 3.67
N LEU A 397 -19.08 15.60 3.17
CA LEU A 397 -19.92 16.71 2.77
C LEU A 397 -20.59 16.49 1.41
N PHE A 398 -19.94 15.75 0.51
CA PHE A 398 -20.42 15.50 -0.84
C PHE A 398 -20.56 14.01 -1.17
N PRO A 399 -21.32 13.24 -0.37
CA PRO A 399 -21.44 11.77 -0.56
C PRO A 399 -22.10 11.41 -1.90
N PHE A 400 -22.87 12.33 -2.49
CA PHE A 400 -23.55 12.17 -3.79
C PHE A 400 -22.78 12.77 -4.95
N TRP A 401 -21.70 13.50 -4.72
CA TRP A 401 -20.86 14.00 -5.81
C TRP A 401 -19.98 12.85 -6.32
N ARG A 402 -20.64 11.93 -7.00
CA ARG A 402 -20.01 10.95 -7.88
C ARG A 402 -19.51 11.67 -9.15
N GLY A 403 -18.63 12.64 -8.98
CA GLY A 403 -17.72 12.98 -10.05
C GLY A 403 -16.99 11.68 -10.35
N SER A 404 -17.08 11.20 -11.58
CA SER A 404 -16.26 10.11 -12.07
C SER A 404 -14.85 10.39 -11.59
N PHE A 405 -14.36 9.60 -10.59
CA PHE A 405 -12.98 9.72 -10.15
C PHE A 405 -12.12 9.34 -11.35
N ILE A 406 -11.79 10.36 -12.15
CA ILE A 406 -10.89 10.20 -13.27
C ILE A 406 -9.56 9.82 -12.65
N TRP A 407 -9.07 8.65 -12.97
CA TRP A 407 -7.75 8.21 -12.60
C TRP A 407 -6.74 9.18 -13.22
N HIS A 408 -6.17 10.06 -12.40
CA HIS A 408 -5.12 10.96 -12.85
C HIS A 408 -3.79 10.24 -12.71
N LYS A 409 -3.17 9.95 -13.84
CA LYS A 409 -1.83 9.40 -13.95
C LYS A 409 -0.83 10.27 -13.17
N THR A 410 0.08 9.63 -12.43
CA THR A 410 1.26 10.31 -11.88
C THR A 410 2.20 10.66 -13.02
N GLU A 411 2.63 11.94 -13.13
CA GLU A 411 3.62 12.35 -14.12
C GLU A 411 4.93 11.59 -13.89
N ARG A 412 5.50 11.03 -14.96
CA ARG A 412 6.75 10.28 -14.94
C ARG A 412 7.92 11.17 -15.35
N SER A 413 9.02 11.05 -14.63
CA SER A 413 10.25 11.80 -14.94
C SER A 413 11.33 10.91 -15.58
N ALA A 414 11.02 9.67 -15.87
CA ALA A 414 11.96 8.64 -16.31
C ALA A 414 12.57 8.91 -17.69
N ASN A 415 13.25 9.97 -17.93
CA ASN A 415 14.23 10.07 -19.04
C ASN A 415 15.09 11.33 -19.00
N ARG A 416 15.65 11.69 -17.83
CA ARG A 416 16.70 12.72 -17.79
C ARG A 416 18.05 12.16 -17.35
N ALA A 417 18.27 10.87 -17.53
CA ALA A 417 19.57 10.24 -17.30
C ALA A 417 19.78 9.12 -18.33
N ALA A 418 20.18 9.48 -19.51
CA ALA A 418 21.03 8.72 -20.41
C ALA A 418 22.40 9.39 -20.44
#